data_951fd2ef933fefc91042531f3ce01992
#
_entry.id   951fd2ef933fefc91042531f3ce01992
#
_cell.length_a   1.000
_cell.length_b   1.000
_cell.length_c   1.000
_cell.angle_alpha   90.00
_cell.angle_beta   90.00
_cell.angle_gamma   90.00
#
_symmetry.space_group_name_H-M   'P 1'
#
loop_
_entity.id
_entity.type
_entity.pdbx_description
1 polymer ?
#
loop_
_entity_poly.entity_id
_entity_poly.type
_entity_poly.pdbx_seq_one_letter_code
_entity_poly.pdbx_strand_id
1 'polypeptide(L)'
;GVKEAAYDLWAIDIGKGDQFGSGFVAINPNSKIPALVDRSGPEPVNVFESGAILVYLAEKFGKFLPAAGAARAQCLSWLFWQVGSGPYLGGGFGHFYAYAPERYEYPINRFAMETKRQLDLLDKLLAEREYICGADYTVADMAIWPWYGRLALGELYGAAKFLDVASYKNVQRWTKQLAERPGVKRGKDAVHQPLK
;
A
#
# COMPACT_ATOMS: atom_id res chain seq x y z
N GLY A 1 13.96 11.72 -1.29
CA GLY A 1 12.69 12.26 -1.72
C GLY A 1 12.87 13.26 -2.85
N VAL A 2 11.86 13.45 -3.66
CA VAL A 2 11.84 14.53 -4.66
C VAL A 2 11.64 15.83 -3.90
N LYS A 3 12.65 16.66 -3.83
CA LYS A 3 12.63 17.90 -3.02
C LYS A 3 11.71 18.99 -3.57
N GLU A 4 11.17 18.86 -4.79
CA GLU A 4 10.55 19.96 -5.55
C GLU A 4 9.16 19.67 -6.10
N ALA A 5 8.56 18.51 -5.79
CA ALA A 5 7.18 18.26 -6.17
C ALA A 5 6.24 18.96 -5.19
N ALA A 6 5.62 20.05 -5.61
CA ALA A 6 4.48 20.61 -4.91
C ALA A 6 3.26 19.71 -5.14
N TYR A 7 2.53 19.38 -4.08
CA TYR A 7 1.28 18.63 -4.19
C TYR A 7 0.28 19.13 -3.16
N ASP A 8 -0.98 19.09 -3.51
CA ASP A 8 -2.10 19.27 -2.62
C ASP A 8 -2.69 17.92 -2.24
N LEU A 9 -2.91 17.70 -0.96
CA LEU A 9 -3.56 16.50 -0.45
C LEU A 9 -5.03 16.81 -0.14
N TRP A 10 -5.92 16.07 -0.81
CA TRP A 10 -7.36 16.13 -0.56
C TRP A 10 -7.78 14.82 0.09
N ALA A 11 -8.22 14.87 1.34
CA ALA A 11 -8.78 13.71 1.98
C ALA A 11 -10.20 13.47 1.48
N ILE A 12 -10.48 12.22 1.14
CA ILE A 12 -11.81 11.74 0.73
C ILE A 12 -12.36 10.92 1.90
N ASP A 13 -13.44 11.40 2.51
CA ASP A 13 -14.09 10.68 3.61
C ASP A 13 -15.00 9.58 3.04
N ILE A 14 -14.43 8.38 2.95
CA ILE A 14 -15.16 7.21 2.43
C ILE A 14 -16.33 6.80 3.34
N GLY A 15 -16.29 7.16 4.62
CA GLY A 15 -17.39 6.92 5.56
C GLY A 15 -18.61 7.80 5.27
N LYS A 16 -18.40 8.98 4.67
CA LYS A 16 -19.46 9.88 4.20
C LYS A 16 -19.87 9.68 2.75
N GLY A 17 -19.14 8.83 2.02
CA GLY A 17 -19.44 8.57 0.61
C GLY A 17 -18.85 9.61 -0.36
N ASP A 18 -17.88 10.42 0.05
CA ASP A 18 -17.25 11.47 -0.78
C ASP A 18 -16.68 10.92 -2.09
N GLN A 19 -16.27 9.64 -2.11
CA GLN A 19 -15.76 8.95 -3.30
C GLN A 19 -16.79 8.81 -4.42
N PHE A 20 -18.08 8.97 -4.12
CA PHE A 20 -19.16 8.92 -5.11
C PHE A 20 -19.55 10.30 -5.64
N GLY A 21 -18.94 11.37 -5.12
CA GLY A 21 -19.15 12.72 -5.61
C GLY A 21 -18.66 12.90 -7.06
N SER A 22 -19.38 13.71 -7.85
CA SER A 22 -19.12 13.89 -9.28
C SER A 22 -17.67 14.34 -9.59
N GLY A 23 -17.10 15.18 -8.72
CA GLY A 23 -15.71 15.65 -8.88
C GLY A 23 -14.67 14.52 -8.74
N PHE A 24 -14.87 13.60 -7.79
CA PHE A 24 -13.98 12.46 -7.62
C PHE A 24 -14.20 11.39 -8.69
N VAL A 25 -15.45 11.11 -9.04
CA VAL A 25 -15.80 10.13 -10.09
C VAL A 25 -15.24 10.54 -11.45
N ALA A 26 -15.18 11.84 -11.73
CA ALA A 26 -14.55 12.34 -12.97
C ALA A 26 -13.05 12.05 -13.05
N ILE A 27 -12.36 11.87 -11.91
CA ILE A 27 -10.95 11.50 -11.85
C ILE A 27 -10.79 9.98 -11.84
N ASN A 28 -11.60 9.29 -11.01
CA ASN A 28 -11.59 7.84 -10.89
C ASN A 28 -13.02 7.27 -11.00
N PRO A 29 -13.38 6.72 -12.16
CA PRO A 29 -14.71 6.14 -12.37
C PRO A 29 -14.98 4.90 -11.51
N ASN A 30 -13.96 4.28 -10.91
CA ASN A 30 -14.10 3.17 -9.96
C ASN A 30 -14.49 3.63 -8.55
N SER A 31 -14.53 4.94 -8.28
CA SER A 31 -14.91 5.51 -6.98
C SER A 31 -14.11 4.96 -5.79
N LYS A 32 -12.82 4.71 -5.98
CA LYS A 32 -11.89 4.23 -4.95
C LYS A 32 -10.69 5.14 -4.80
N ILE A 33 -10.28 5.38 -3.56
CA ILE A 33 -9.02 6.04 -3.25
C ILE A 33 -7.85 5.03 -3.38
N PRO A 34 -6.63 5.51 -3.75
CA PRO A 34 -6.28 6.88 -4.13
C PRO A 34 -6.56 7.22 -5.59
N ALA A 35 -6.59 8.51 -5.89
CA ALA A 35 -6.54 9.03 -7.25
C ALA A 35 -5.54 10.22 -7.30
N LEU A 36 -4.94 10.45 -8.45
CA LEU A 36 -3.97 11.51 -8.70
C LEU A 36 -4.40 12.35 -9.90
N VAL A 37 -4.30 13.68 -9.80
CA VAL A 37 -4.37 14.59 -10.94
C VAL A 37 -3.04 15.29 -11.06
N ASP A 38 -2.30 15.03 -12.11
CA ASP A 38 -1.06 15.74 -12.43
C ASP A 38 -1.34 16.93 -13.34
N ARG A 39 -1.08 18.13 -12.83
CA ARG A 39 -1.27 19.41 -13.54
C ARG A 39 0.03 20.08 -13.97
N SER A 40 1.14 19.35 -13.96
CA SER A 40 2.44 19.92 -14.32
C SER A 40 2.69 20.03 -15.82
N GLY A 41 1.87 19.40 -16.64
CA GLY A 41 1.90 19.49 -18.10
C GLY A 41 0.87 20.48 -18.66
N PRO A 42 0.82 20.67 -19.97
CA PRO A 42 -0.17 21.54 -20.63
C PRO A 42 -1.61 21.03 -20.44
N GLU A 43 -1.80 19.73 -20.37
CA GLU A 43 -3.08 19.09 -20.08
C GLU A 43 -3.00 18.26 -18.80
N PRO A 44 -4.05 18.27 -17.95
CA PRO A 44 -4.09 17.45 -16.75
C PRO A 44 -4.11 15.94 -17.08
N VAL A 45 -3.36 15.17 -16.30
CA VAL A 45 -3.35 13.70 -16.40
C VAL A 45 -4.01 13.11 -15.15
N ASN A 46 -5.12 12.40 -15.32
CA ASN A 46 -5.78 11.66 -14.26
C ASN A 46 -5.20 10.24 -14.18
N VAL A 47 -4.77 9.83 -13.00
CA VAL A 47 -4.25 8.48 -12.74
C VAL A 47 -4.97 7.91 -11.53
N PHE A 48 -5.55 6.74 -11.66
CA PHE A 48 -6.13 5.97 -10.58
C PHE A 48 -5.51 4.57 -10.53
N GLU A 49 -5.83 3.77 -9.52
CA GLU A 49 -5.12 2.59 -9.05
C GLU A 49 -3.76 2.92 -8.40
N SER A 50 -3.58 2.53 -7.14
CA SER A 50 -2.36 2.84 -6.38
C SER A 50 -1.08 2.35 -7.05
N GLY A 51 -1.13 1.16 -7.68
CA GLY A 51 -0.01 0.63 -8.45
C GLY A 51 0.33 1.47 -9.67
N ALA A 52 -0.67 1.90 -10.43
CA ALA A 52 -0.48 2.77 -11.59
C ALA A 52 0.08 4.14 -11.20
N ILE A 53 -0.42 4.72 -10.10
CA ILE A 53 0.09 5.99 -9.56
C ILE A 53 1.57 5.87 -9.18
N LEU A 54 1.97 4.76 -8.54
CA LEU A 54 3.37 4.53 -8.17
C LEU A 54 4.28 4.39 -9.41
N VAL A 55 3.84 3.68 -10.44
CA VAL A 55 4.58 3.56 -11.70
C VAL A 55 4.71 4.91 -12.37
N TYR A 56 3.60 5.62 -12.54
CA TYR A 56 3.56 6.95 -13.15
C TYR A 56 4.54 7.92 -12.50
N LEU A 57 4.49 8.03 -11.17
CA LEU A 57 5.37 8.92 -10.42
C LEU A 57 6.83 8.47 -10.46
N ALA A 58 7.09 7.17 -10.42
CA ALA A 58 8.45 6.63 -10.51
C ALA A 58 9.08 6.92 -11.88
N GLU A 59 8.34 6.79 -12.97
CA GLU A 59 8.77 7.13 -14.32
C GLU A 59 8.96 8.63 -14.50
N LYS A 60 8.00 9.42 -14.05
CA LYS A 60 8.06 10.91 -14.12
C LYS A 60 9.31 11.47 -13.43
N PHE A 61 9.70 10.91 -12.28
CA PHE A 61 10.82 11.39 -11.50
C PHE A 61 12.12 10.57 -11.67
N GLY A 62 12.07 9.48 -12.45
CA GLY A 62 13.23 8.62 -12.69
C GLY A 62 13.76 7.94 -11.42
N LYS A 63 12.88 7.55 -10.46
CA LYS A 63 13.28 7.02 -9.15
C LYS A 63 12.42 5.84 -8.72
N PHE A 64 13.01 4.94 -7.94
CA PHE A 64 12.31 3.83 -7.25
C PHE A 64 11.72 2.74 -8.15
N LEU A 65 11.95 2.81 -9.46
CA LEU A 65 11.59 1.77 -10.41
C LEU A 65 12.76 1.57 -11.36
N PRO A 66 13.32 0.35 -11.49
CA PRO A 66 14.36 0.07 -12.46
C PRO A 66 13.90 0.43 -13.88
N ALA A 67 14.82 1.02 -14.67
CA ALA A 67 14.47 1.56 -15.98
C ALA A 67 14.02 0.49 -16.98
N ALA A 68 14.64 -0.71 -16.96
CA ALA A 68 14.36 -1.76 -17.91
C ALA A 68 14.83 -3.15 -17.41
N GLY A 69 14.60 -4.18 -18.21
CA GLY A 69 15.14 -5.51 -18.03
C GLY A 69 14.53 -6.32 -16.91
N ALA A 70 15.25 -7.33 -16.44
CA ALA A 70 14.78 -8.28 -15.44
C ALA A 70 14.46 -7.62 -14.08
N ALA A 71 15.24 -6.63 -13.66
CA ALA A 71 14.99 -5.90 -12.42
C ALA A 71 13.65 -5.15 -12.45
N ARG A 72 13.32 -4.50 -13.58
CA ARG A 72 12.03 -3.85 -13.76
C ARG A 72 10.89 -4.86 -13.74
N ALA A 73 11.03 -5.97 -14.47
CA ALA A 73 10.03 -7.02 -14.49
C ALA A 73 9.76 -7.58 -13.09
N GLN A 74 10.82 -7.86 -12.31
CA GLN A 74 10.70 -8.32 -10.94
C GLN A 74 9.99 -7.29 -10.04
N CYS A 75 10.34 -6.02 -10.15
CA CYS A 75 9.72 -4.94 -9.36
C CYS A 75 8.22 -4.82 -9.69
N LEU A 76 7.85 -4.84 -10.97
CA LEU A 76 6.45 -4.83 -11.39
C LEU A 76 5.70 -6.10 -10.95
N SER A 77 6.33 -7.27 -10.98
CA SER A 77 5.71 -8.51 -10.47
C SER A 77 5.31 -8.38 -9.00
N TRP A 78 6.17 -7.84 -8.15
CA TRP A 78 5.85 -7.61 -6.74
C TRP A 78 4.82 -6.50 -6.53
N LEU A 79 4.86 -5.45 -7.35
CA LEU A 79 3.83 -4.41 -7.34
C LEU A 79 2.45 -4.97 -7.70
N PHE A 80 2.34 -5.74 -8.79
CA PHE A 80 1.09 -6.37 -9.19
C PHE A 80 0.66 -7.49 -8.24
N TRP A 81 1.60 -8.21 -7.63
CA TRP A 81 1.28 -9.14 -6.55
C TRP A 81 0.57 -8.40 -5.39
N GLN A 82 1.07 -7.24 -4.99
CA GLN A 82 0.43 -6.46 -3.92
C GLN A 82 -0.98 -6.00 -4.33
N VAL A 83 -1.13 -5.45 -5.53
CA VAL A 83 -2.45 -4.99 -6.03
C VAL A 83 -3.46 -6.14 -6.07
N GLY A 84 -3.05 -7.33 -6.51
CA GLY A 84 -3.91 -8.52 -6.57
C GLY A 84 -4.13 -9.19 -5.22
N SER A 85 -3.18 -9.08 -4.29
CA SER A 85 -3.21 -9.77 -2.98
C SER A 85 -3.71 -8.90 -1.83
N GLY A 86 -3.47 -7.59 -1.90
CA GLY A 86 -3.91 -6.63 -0.87
C GLY A 86 -5.42 -6.68 -0.56
N PRO A 87 -6.32 -6.90 -1.53
CA PRO A 87 -7.74 -7.05 -1.27
C PRO A 87 -8.11 -8.22 -0.34
N TYR A 88 -7.33 -9.30 -0.32
CA TYR A 88 -7.56 -10.41 0.62
C TYR A 88 -7.27 -9.99 2.07
N LEU A 89 -6.26 -9.17 2.28
CA LEU A 89 -5.95 -8.59 3.58
C LEU A 89 -6.96 -7.51 3.96
N GLY A 90 -7.20 -6.53 3.09
CA GLY A 90 -8.05 -5.37 3.39
C GLY A 90 -9.54 -5.67 3.33
N GLY A 91 -10.03 -6.00 2.13
CA GLY A 91 -11.45 -6.27 1.87
C GLY A 91 -11.92 -7.64 2.36
N GLY A 92 -11.02 -8.60 2.48
CA GLY A 92 -11.31 -9.92 3.02
C GLY A 92 -11.11 -9.97 4.54
N PHE A 93 -9.87 -10.20 4.99
CA PHE A 93 -9.57 -10.39 6.41
C PHE A 93 -10.00 -9.19 7.27
N GLY A 94 -9.57 -7.98 6.89
CA GLY A 94 -9.86 -6.77 7.66
C GLY A 94 -11.36 -6.51 7.80
N HIS A 95 -12.12 -6.72 6.71
CA HIS A 95 -13.57 -6.55 6.75
C HIS A 95 -14.21 -7.51 7.75
N PHE A 96 -14.00 -8.82 7.59
CA PHE A 96 -14.68 -9.82 8.43
C PHE A 96 -14.16 -9.87 9.85
N TYR A 97 -12.89 -9.54 10.09
CA TYR A 97 -12.30 -9.56 11.42
C TYR A 97 -12.64 -8.32 12.27
N ALA A 98 -12.68 -7.13 11.64
CA ALA A 98 -12.76 -5.86 12.35
C ALA A 98 -14.01 -5.02 12.04
N TYR A 99 -14.61 -5.13 10.86
CA TYR A 99 -15.64 -4.18 10.39
C TYR A 99 -17.01 -4.80 10.12
N ALA A 100 -17.11 -6.12 9.91
CA ALA A 100 -18.39 -6.78 9.69
C ALA A 100 -19.32 -6.57 10.91
N PRO A 101 -20.63 -6.33 10.68
CA PRO A 101 -21.58 -6.10 11.76
C PRO A 101 -21.79 -7.33 12.64
N GLU A 102 -21.54 -8.51 12.10
CA GLU A 102 -21.60 -9.80 12.79
C GLU A 102 -20.30 -10.56 12.61
N ARG A 103 -19.99 -11.43 13.60
CA ARG A 103 -18.79 -12.27 13.54
C ARG A 103 -19.08 -13.57 12.80
N TYR A 104 -18.40 -13.75 11.68
CA TYR A 104 -18.46 -14.96 10.86
C TYR A 104 -17.13 -15.70 10.91
N GLU A 105 -17.06 -16.84 11.60
CA GLU A 105 -15.80 -17.56 11.79
C GLU A 105 -15.21 -18.11 10.49
N TYR A 106 -16.04 -18.64 9.60
CA TYR A 106 -15.56 -19.23 8.36
C TYR A 106 -14.80 -18.22 7.47
N PRO A 107 -15.36 -17.09 7.07
CA PRO A 107 -14.60 -16.10 6.26
C PRO A 107 -13.41 -15.52 7.02
N ILE A 108 -13.51 -15.28 8.35
CA ILE A 108 -12.37 -14.84 9.16
C ILE A 108 -11.22 -15.83 9.03
N ASN A 109 -11.47 -17.11 9.26
CA ASN A 109 -10.44 -18.14 9.22
C ASN A 109 -9.89 -18.34 7.79
N ARG A 110 -10.76 -18.31 6.77
CA ARG A 110 -10.36 -18.45 5.37
C ARG A 110 -9.42 -17.31 4.93
N PHE A 111 -9.75 -16.07 5.26
CA PHE A 111 -8.92 -14.91 4.91
C PHE A 111 -7.69 -14.78 5.81
N ALA A 112 -7.77 -15.18 7.07
CA ALA A 112 -6.61 -15.26 7.95
C ALA A 112 -5.56 -16.25 7.42
N MET A 113 -5.99 -17.41 6.93
CA MET A 113 -5.08 -18.39 6.32
C MET A 113 -4.36 -17.80 5.09
N GLU A 114 -5.09 -17.09 4.23
CA GLU A 114 -4.46 -16.43 3.06
C GLU A 114 -3.53 -15.30 3.49
N THR A 115 -3.92 -14.49 4.46
CA THR A 115 -3.05 -13.41 5.00
C THR A 115 -1.77 -13.97 5.60
N LYS A 116 -1.85 -15.07 6.35
CA LYS A 116 -0.67 -15.75 6.91
C LYS A 116 0.23 -16.33 5.80
N ARG A 117 -0.36 -16.91 4.75
CA ARG A 117 0.40 -17.38 3.58
C ARG A 117 1.15 -16.23 2.89
N GLN A 118 0.53 -15.06 2.78
CA GLN A 118 1.16 -13.87 2.19
C GLN A 118 2.29 -13.33 3.08
N LEU A 119 2.10 -13.30 4.41
CA LEU A 119 3.15 -12.93 5.37
C LEU A 119 4.33 -13.91 5.33
N ASP A 120 4.07 -15.20 5.27
CA ASP A 120 5.10 -16.25 5.15
C ASP A 120 5.90 -16.12 3.87
N LEU A 121 5.25 -15.81 2.74
CA LEU A 121 5.92 -15.52 1.47
C LEU A 121 6.86 -14.32 1.60
N LEU A 122 6.39 -13.22 2.18
CA LEU A 122 7.21 -12.02 2.39
C LEU A 122 8.36 -12.28 3.37
N ASP A 123 8.11 -13.03 4.45
CA ASP A 123 9.14 -13.32 5.44
C ASP A 123 10.28 -14.16 4.85
N LYS A 124 9.96 -15.18 4.05
CA LYS A 124 10.94 -15.99 3.31
C LYS A 124 11.74 -15.16 2.30
N LEU A 125 11.06 -14.30 1.55
CA LEU A 125 11.71 -13.41 0.61
C LEU A 125 12.72 -12.48 1.29
N LEU A 126 12.30 -11.87 2.40
CA LEU A 126 13.07 -10.89 3.14
C LEU A 126 14.18 -11.52 4.02
N ALA A 127 14.22 -12.85 4.15
CA ALA A 127 15.33 -13.55 4.80
C ALA A 127 16.66 -13.33 4.05
N GLU A 128 16.61 -13.19 2.73
CA GLU A 128 17.77 -13.07 1.85
C GLU A 128 17.91 -11.67 1.24
N ARG A 129 17.01 -10.74 1.56
CA ARG A 129 16.95 -9.42 0.92
C ARG A 129 16.73 -8.32 1.93
N GLU A 130 17.31 -7.19 1.66
CA GLU A 130 17.08 -5.98 2.47
C GLU A 130 15.70 -5.38 2.20
N TYR A 131 15.33 -5.29 0.92
CA TYR A 131 14.03 -4.81 0.42
C TYR A 131 13.38 -5.86 -0.48
N ILE A 132 12.14 -5.65 -0.87
CA ILE A 132 11.35 -6.59 -1.68
C ILE A 132 12.07 -7.00 -2.97
N CYS A 133 12.74 -6.06 -3.63
CA CYS A 133 13.43 -6.30 -4.90
C CYS A 133 14.96 -6.50 -4.76
N GLY A 134 15.48 -6.67 -3.55
CA GLY A 134 16.91 -6.88 -3.31
C GLY A 134 17.52 -5.81 -2.41
N ALA A 135 18.58 -5.12 -2.88
CA ALA A 135 19.29 -4.11 -2.11
C ALA A 135 18.65 -2.71 -2.19
N ASP A 136 17.77 -2.47 -3.14
CA ASP A 136 17.20 -1.15 -3.40
C ASP A 136 15.74 -1.05 -2.95
N TYR A 137 15.42 0.08 -2.30
CA TYR A 137 14.05 0.47 -1.98
C TYR A 137 13.30 0.90 -3.24
N THR A 138 12.18 0.26 -3.55
CA THR A 138 11.43 0.42 -4.79
C THR A 138 9.94 0.71 -4.57
N VAL A 139 9.21 0.93 -5.66
CA VAL A 139 7.75 1.06 -5.64
C VAL A 139 7.05 -0.21 -5.10
N ALA A 140 7.70 -1.37 -5.17
CA ALA A 140 7.18 -2.60 -4.57
C ALA A 140 7.11 -2.48 -3.03
N ASP A 141 8.17 -1.96 -2.40
CA ASP A 141 8.16 -1.69 -0.95
C ASP A 141 7.12 -0.63 -0.59
N MET A 142 6.99 0.42 -1.42
CA MET A 142 6.01 1.49 -1.20
C MET A 142 4.57 0.98 -1.24
N ALA A 143 4.28 0.02 -2.11
CA ALA A 143 2.96 -0.58 -2.22
C ALA A 143 2.66 -1.58 -1.09
N ILE A 144 3.64 -2.41 -0.72
CA ILE A 144 3.47 -3.51 0.23
C ILE A 144 3.45 -3.01 1.68
N TRP A 145 4.29 -2.04 2.03
CA TRP A 145 4.45 -1.58 3.40
C TRP A 145 3.18 -1.01 4.06
N PRO A 146 2.33 -0.20 3.41
CA PRO A 146 1.11 0.34 4.00
C PRO A 146 0.12 -0.74 4.49
N TRP A 147 0.19 -1.91 3.92
CA TRP A 147 -0.66 -3.06 4.26
C TRP A 147 0.05 -4.02 5.21
N TYR A 148 1.06 -4.72 4.72
CA TYR A 148 1.73 -5.80 5.47
C TYR A 148 2.68 -5.25 6.54
N GLY A 149 3.35 -4.14 6.28
CA GLY A 149 4.22 -3.48 7.26
C GLY A 149 3.43 -2.93 8.44
N ARG A 150 2.35 -2.21 8.20
CA ARG A 150 1.47 -1.71 9.27
C ARG A 150 0.76 -2.82 10.03
N LEU A 151 0.38 -3.90 9.35
CA LEU A 151 -0.14 -5.09 10.01
C LEU A 151 0.90 -5.69 10.96
N ALA A 152 2.16 -5.83 10.52
CA ALA A 152 3.26 -6.34 11.32
C ALA A 152 3.60 -5.45 12.52
N LEU A 153 3.39 -4.13 12.41
CA LEU A 153 3.50 -3.18 13.54
C LEU A 153 2.30 -3.25 14.51
N GLY A 154 1.27 -4.00 14.18
CA GLY A 154 0.05 -4.07 15.00
C GLY A 154 -0.90 -2.88 14.83
N GLU A 155 -0.69 -2.06 13.80
CA GLU A 155 -1.47 -0.83 13.55
C GLU A 155 -2.79 -1.11 12.80
N LEU A 156 -3.02 -2.33 12.30
CA LEU A 156 -4.22 -2.66 11.54
C LEU A 156 -5.07 -3.71 12.26
N TYR A 157 -6.38 -3.46 12.33
CA TYR A 157 -7.44 -4.37 12.76
C TYR A 157 -7.34 -4.92 14.19
N GLY A 158 -6.34 -4.53 15.00
CA GLY A 158 -6.06 -5.16 16.29
C GLY A 158 -5.67 -6.64 16.18
N ALA A 159 -5.22 -7.09 15.01
CA ALA A 159 -5.08 -8.50 14.64
C ALA A 159 -3.67 -9.09 14.88
N ALA A 160 -2.74 -8.31 15.42
CA ALA A 160 -1.33 -8.71 15.55
C ALA A 160 -1.15 -10.06 16.28
N LYS A 161 -1.85 -10.25 17.39
CA LYS A 161 -1.82 -11.50 18.17
C LYS A 161 -2.50 -12.64 17.43
N PHE A 162 -3.66 -12.41 16.82
CA PHE A 162 -4.43 -13.42 16.11
C PHE A 162 -3.67 -13.99 14.90
N LEU A 163 -2.99 -13.11 14.17
CA LEU A 163 -2.16 -13.50 13.01
C LEU A 163 -0.75 -13.92 13.40
N ASP A 164 -0.36 -13.78 14.67
CA ASP A 164 0.99 -14.06 15.17
C ASP A 164 2.08 -13.32 14.37
N VAL A 165 1.85 -12.02 14.12
CA VAL A 165 2.76 -11.21 13.27
C VAL A 165 4.18 -11.11 13.84
N ALA A 166 4.36 -11.37 15.13
CA ALA A 166 5.67 -11.36 15.79
C ALA A 166 6.58 -12.53 15.36
N SER A 167 6.01 -13.62 14.83
CA SER A 167 6.77 -14.78 14.34
C SER A 167 7.51 -14.49 13.03
N TYR A 168 7.04 -13.56 12.20
CA TYR A 168 7.61 -13.20 10.90
C TYR A 168 8.80 -12.22 11.09
N LYS A 169 9.95 -12.74 11.46
CA LYS A 169 11.11 -11.92 11.91
C LYS A 169 11.69 -11.01 10.83
N ASN A 170 11.70 -11.45 9.58
CA ASN A 170 12.23 -10.69 8.47
C ASN A 170 11.24 -9.57 8.06
N VAL A 171 9.95 -9.85 8.07
CA VAL A 171 8.91 -8.81 7.89
C VAL A 171 9.00 -7.78 9.02
N GLN A 172 9.21 -8.22 10.28
CA GLN A 172 9.39 -7.31 11.42
C GLN A 172 10.62 -6.40 11.26
N ARG A 173 11.75 -6.94 10.78
CA ARG A 173 12.94 -6.16 10.48
C ARG A 173 12.66 -5.11 9.39
N TRP A 174 12.17 -5.58 8.25
CA TRP A 174 11.89 -4.75 7.08
C TRP A 174 10.88 -3.64 7.41
N THR A 175 9.81 -3.96 8.10
CA THR A 175 8.79 -2.95 8.42
C THR A 175 9.29 -1.86 9.36
N LYS A 176 10.12 -2.20 10.36
CA LYS A 176 10.74 -1.24 11.26
C LYS A 176 11.75 -0.35 10.52
N GLN A 177 12.57 -0.93 9.65
CA GLN A 177 13.51 -0.21 8.81
C GLN A 177 12.78 0.83 7.92
N LEU A 178 11.67 0.44 7.29
CA LEU A 178 10.91 1.35 6.45
C LEU A 178 10.17 2.43 7.25
N ALA A 179 9.68 2.10 8.43
CA ALA A 179 9.01 3.07 9.31
C ALA A 179 9.92 4.26 9.66
N GLU A 180 11.24 4.06 9.69
CA GLU A 180 12.21 5.11 9.99
C GLU A 180 12.54 6.01 8.79
N ARG A 181 12.13 5.64 7.58
CA ARG A 181 12.37 6.46 6.39
C ARG A 181 11.61 7.78 6.47
N PRO A 182 12.27 8.94 6.23
CA PRO A 182 11.62 10.24 6.32
C PRO A 182 10.37 10.37 5.42
N GLY A 183 10.39 9.76 4.22
CA GLY A 183 9.24 9.75 3.33
C GLY A 183 8.05 8.95 3.86
N VAL A 184 8.30 7.84 4.55
CA VAL A 184 7.26 7.01 5.17
C VAL A 184 6.64 7.75 6.36
N LYS A 185 7.46 8.38 7.21
CA LYS A 185 7.00 9.22 8.33
C LYS A 185 6.09 10.34 7.83
N ARG A 186 6.55 11.12 6.86
CA ARG A 186 5.72 12.19 6.26
C ARG A 186 4.42 11.68 5.64
N GLY A 187 4.45 10.53 4.97
CA GLY A 187 3.24 9.93 4.40
C GLY A 187 2.23 9.50 5.45
N LYS A 188 2.68 8.95 6.58
CA LYS A 188 1.81 8.64 7.73
C LYS A 188 1.18 9.90 8.31
N ASP A 189 1.98 10.95 8.52
CA ASP A 189 1.52 12.20 9.11
C ASP A 189 0.52 12.93 8.19
N ALA A 190 0.74 12.89 6.87
CA ALA A 190 -0.13 13.53 5.89
C ALA A 190 -1.57 12.97 5.89
N VAL A 191 -1.72 11.65 6.09
CA VAL A 191 -3.04 10.99 6.13
C VAL A 191 -3.83 11.32 7.40
N HIS A 192 -3.14 11.74 8.45
CA HIS A 192 -3.76 12.08 9.75
C HIS A 192 -3.97 13.58 9.98
N GLN A 193 -3.64 14.43 9.00
CA GLN A 193 -3.95 15.86 9.13
C GLN A 193 -5.46 16.09 8.99
N PRO A 194 -6.06 16.91 9.89
CA PRO A 194 -7.46 17.30 9.72
C PRO A 194 -7.64 18.06 8.41
N LEU A 195 -8.72 17.78 7.72
CA LEU A 195 -9.15 18.52 6.54
C LEU A 195 -9.28 19.99 6.90
N LYS A 196 -8.61 20.86 6.15
CA LYS A 196 -8.79 22.31 6.26
C LYS A 196 -9.99 22.73 5.43
#